data_ed95dabb70da547a54c30a387e5c3b0c
#
_entry.id   ed95dabb70da547a54c30a387e5c3b0c
#
_cell.length_a   1.000
_cell.length_b   1.000
_cell.length_c   1.000
_cell.angle_alpha   90.00
_cell.angle_beta   90.00
_cell.angle_gamma   90.00
#
_symmetry.space_group_name_H-M   'P 1'
#
loop_
_entity.id
_entity.type
_entity.pdbx_description
1 polymer ?
#
loop_
_entity_poly.entity_id
_entity_poly.type
_entity_poly.pdbx_seq_one_letter_code
_entity_poly.pdbx_strand_id
1 'polypeptide(L)'
;MHTRREFIAEGARAGAAIAAAGSVASLIAGCAHPAAGPHSLPASFHDVSGSRSLRAHARRHGLIFGSAVIIHNVQDDADFAELIGEQCGIVVPTGELKWIALRPAPDKYDFSRPDFLLAFAQRNHMLMRGHTLCWHESVPQWIQTPENRPNTQQFFIDHITTVCKHYAGQMQSWDVVNEAILPSDGESGGLRKSFWYEQIGPDYIDLAFRTARAADPHARLTYNDYGVEYDNDNNGERRRLILELLRGMQKRGVPFDAVGIQSHVKAAQPDNFGKGLADYIEAIRQMGLEVYLTEMDVNEDDIVSDDPVKRDAIIEQTYTDYLRVALANPAVKFVLTWDLSDRFTWLNNGPTHHRKQPNRPQRSLPFDRDYRPKEAFFAIRDRFDHRPVS
;
A
#
# COMPACT_ATOMS: atom_id res chain seq x y z
N MET A 1 -4.37 11.78 22.30
CA MET A 1 -4.16 10.78 21.25
C MET A 1 -4.69 11.38 19.96
N HIS A 2 -3.82 11.94 19.13
CA HIS A 2 -4.22 12.41 17.80
C HIS A 2 -4.27 11.20 16.87
N THR A 3 -5.34 11.11 16.10
CA THR A 3 -5.61 9.97 15.24
C THR A 3 -5.02 10.19 13.84
N ARG A 4 -4.79 9.12 13.09
CA ARG A 4 -4.44 9.14 11.65
C ARG A 4 -5.27 10.14 10.80
N ARG A 5 -6.41 10.59 11.30
CA ARG A 5 -7.29 11.60 10.66
C ARG A 5 -6.60 12.94 10.37
N GLU A 6 -5.67 13.35 11.21
CA GLU A 6 -4.99 14.66 11.04
C GLU A 6 -3.97 14.64 9.89
N PHE A 7 -3.38 13.48 9.64
CA PHE A 7 -2.41 13.30 8.54
C PHE A 7 -3.03 13.54 7.14
N ILE A 8 -4.29 13.13 6.94
CA ILE A 8 -4.98 13.27 5.66
C ILE A 8 -5.53 14.68 5.47
N ALA A 9 -5.91 15.35 6.57
CA ALA A 9 -6.42 16.73 6.53
C ALA A 9 -5.35 17.75 6.12
N GLU A 10 -4.08 17.53 6.45
CA GLU A 10 -2.99 18.42 6.06
C GLU A 10 -2.54 18.21 4.60
N GLY A 11 -2.56 16.99 4.10
CA GLY A 11 -2.34 16.71 2.67
C GLY A 11 -3.40 17.34 1.76
N ALA A 12 -4.63 17.48 2.25
CA ALA A 12 -5.72 18.14 1.53
C ALA A 12 -5.64 19.68 1.59
N ARG A 13 -5.01 20.25 2.63
CA ARG A 13 -4.85 21.71 2.77
C ARG A 13 -3.74 22.28 1.88
N ALA A 14 -2.75 21.52 1.51
CA ALA A 14 -1.71 21.94 0.57
C ALA A 14 -2.21 22.09 -0.87
N GLY A 15 -3.36 21.49 -1.21
CA GLY A 15 -3.99 21.59 -2.54
C GLY A 15 -5.03 22.70 -2.71
N ALA A 16 -5.44 23.39 -1.61
CA ALA A 16 -6.57 24.34 -1.65
C ALA A 16 -6.19 25.84 -1.64
N ALA A 17 -4.91 26.19 -1.73
CA ALA A 17 -4.42 27.57 -1.59
C ALA A 17 -4.03 28.25 -2.91
N ILE A 18 -4.65 27.93 -4.06
CA ILE A 18 -4.50 28.71 -5.29
C ILE A 18 -5.86 28.95 -5.93
N ALA A 19 -6.58 29.95 -5.43
CA ALA A 19 -7.59 30.68 -6.18
C ALA A 19 -8.02 31.94 -5.41
N ALA A 20 -7.25 33.03 -5.54
CA ALA A 20 -7.77 34.40 -5.43
C ALA A 20 -6.89 35.31 -6.28
N ALA A 21 -7.45 35.83 -7.36
CA ALA A 21 -6.81 36.72 -8.28
C ALA A 21 -6.63 38.13 -7.67
N GLY A 22 -5.42 38.67 -7.79
CA GLY A 22 -5.12 40.07 -7.54
C GLY A 22 -3.86 40.44 -8.26
N SER A 23 -4.00 41.15 -9.38
CA SER A 23 -2.91 41.64 -10.21
C SER A 23 -2.06 42.64 -9.46
N VAL A 24 -0.80 42.31 -9.17
CA VAL A 24 0.28 43.28 -8.90
C VAL A 24 1.52 42.77 -9.63
N ALA A 25 1.92 43.54 -10.64
CA ALA A 25 3.21 43.34 -11.31
C ALA A 25 4.32 43.66 -10.31
N SER A 26 5.13 42.69 -9.95
CA SER A 26 6.38 42.90 -9.22
C SER A 26 7.46 42.01 -9.82
N LEU A 27 8.55 42.66 -10.12
CA LEU A 27 9.80 42.12 -10.63
C LEU A 27 10.20 40.77 -9.99
N ILE A 28 10.15 39.73 -10.80
CA ILE A 28 10.69 38.42 -10.39
C ILE A 28 12.20 38.49 -10.70
N ALA A 29 12.98 38.73 -9.64
CA ALA A 29 14.38 38.30 -9.64
C ALA A 29 14.36 36.77 -9.65
N GLY A 30 14.69 36.18 -10.79
CA GLY A 30 14.79 34.74 -10.96
C GLY A 30 15.87 34.18 -10.02
N CYS A 31 15.45 33.52 -8.93
CA CYS A 31 16.30 32.54 -8.30
C CYS A 31 16.36 31.34 -9.25
N ALA A 32 17.37 31.36 -10.13
CA ALA A 32 17.75 30.17 -10.86
C ALA A 32 18.11 29.11 -9.83
N HIS A 33 17.27 28.10 -9.67
CA HIS A 33 17.70 26.87 -9.04
C HIS A 33 18.89 26.36 -9.87
N PRO A 34 20.01 25.98 -9.25
CA PRO A 34 21.10 25.37 -10.00
C PRO A 34 20.50 24.16 -10.72
N ALA A 35 20.68 24.11 -12.04
CA ALA A 35 20.35 22.92 -12.82
C ALA A 35 21.02 21.75 -12.12
N ALA A 36 20.21 20.80 -11.69
CA ALA A 36 20.70 19.56 -11.11
C ALA A 36 21.70 18.98 -12.13
N GLY A 37 22.96 18.76 -11.70
CA GLY A 37 23.96 18.11 -12.55
C GLY A 37 23.46 16.73 -12.97
N PRO A 38 24.13 16.05 -13.91
CA PRO A 38 23.67 14.74 -14.35
C PRO A 38 23.54 13.84 -13.13
N HIS A 39 22.29 13.56 -12.74
CA HIS A 39 21.98 12.62 -11.67
C HIS A 39 22.45 11.25 -12.16
N SER A 40 23.27 10.60 -11.40
CA SER A 40 23.65 9.22 -11.63
C SER A 40 23.40 8.44 -10.35
N LEU A 41 22.62 7.36 -10.47
CA LEU A 41 22.48 6.40 -9.40
C LEU A 41 23.86 5.95 -8.89
N PRO A 42 24.02 5.68 -7.60
CA PRO A 42 25.30 5.29 -7.03
C PRO A 42 25.83 4.00 -7.68
N ALA A 43 27.15 3.82 -7.74
CA ALA A 43 27.77 2.62 -8.32
C ALA A 43 27.19 1.32 -7.75
N SER A 44 26.90 1.29 -6.44
CA SER A 44 26.25 0.14 -5.76
C SER A 44 24.87 -0.20 -6.29
N PHE A 45 24.15 0.71 -6.94
CA PHE A 45 22.90 0.41 -7.65
C PHE A 45 23.16 -0.53 -8.84
N HIS A 46 24.19 -0.31 -9.61
CA HIS A 46 24.55 -1.17 -10.74
C HIS A 46 24.93 -2.59 -10.30
N ASP A 47 25.42 -2.75 -9.04
CA ASP A 47 25.70 -4.06 -8.47
C ASP A 47 24.46 -4.89 -8.16
N VAL A 48 23.28 -4.25 -8.08
CA VAL A 48 21.99 -4.89 -7.78
C VAL A 48 20.97 -4.75 -8.91
N SER A 49 21.41 -4.42 -10.13
CA SER A 49 20.57 -4.23 -11.32
C SER A 49 20.54 -5.46 -12.23
N GLY A 50 19.64 -5.46 -13.20
CA GLY A 50 19.47 -6.53 -14.20
C GLY A 50 19.05 -7.85 -13.55
N SER A 51 19.81 -8.90 -13.80
CA SER A 51 19.54 -10.22 -13.22
C SER A 51 19.71 -10.29 -11.71
N ARG A 52 20.28 -9.25 -11.08
CA ARG A 52 20.51 -9.15 -9.63
C ARG A 52 19.46 -8.30 -8.92
N SER A 53 18.49 -7.71 -9.65
CA SER A 53 17.39 -6.91 -9.10
C SER A 53 16.38 -7.77 -8.33
N LEU A 54 15.65 -7.14 -7.37
CA LEU A 54 14.56 -7.81 -6.65
C LEU A 54 13.49 -8.33 -7.63
N ARG A 55 13.17 -7.56 -8.67
CA ARG A 55 12.26 -7.96 -9.74
C ARG A 55 12.70 -9.27 -10.38
N ALA A 56 13.99 -9.41 -10.73
CA ALA A 56 14.51 -10.59 -11.41
C ALA A 56 14.53 -11.80 -10.48
N HIS A 57 14.92 -11.62 -9.21
CA HIS A 57 14.93 -12.71 -8.23
C HIS A 57 13.51 -13.18 -7.90
N ALA A 58 12.58 -12.28 -7.62
CA ALA A 58 11.17 -12.62 -7.39
C ALA A 58 10.59 -13.45 -8.55
N ARG A 59 10.78 -12.97 -9.79
CA ARG A 59 10.26 -13.63 -11.00
C ARG A 59 10.78 -15.07 -11.16
N ARG A 60 12.05 -15.34 -10.87
CA ARG A 60 12.63 -16.71 -10.96
C ARG A 60 11.94 -17.69 -10.02
N HIS A 61 11.38 -17.20 -8.92
CA HIS A 61 10.74 -18.00 -7.88
C HIS A 61 9.21 -17.89 -7.88
N GLY A 62 8.61 -17.45 -9.00
CA GLY A 62 7.15 -17.36 -9.15
C GLY A 62 6.49 -16.31 -8.27
N LEU A 63 7.24 -15.25 -7.90
CA LEU A 63 6.80 -14.07 -7.18
C LEU A 63 6.82 -12.84 -8.08
N ILE A 64 6.06 -11.82 -7.68
CA ILE A 64 6.19 -10.48 -8.21
C ILE A 64 6.60 -9.57 -7.06
N PHE A 65 7.73 -8.87 -7.22
CA PHE A 65 8.16 -7.81 -6.31
C PHE A 65 7.74 -6.46 -6.84
N GLY A 66 7.34 -5.55 -5.95
CA GLY A 66 6.95 -4.20 -6.32
C GLY A 66 6.97 -3.22 -5.16
N SER A 67 6.49 -2.02 -5.44
CA SER A 67 6.48 -0.95 -4.45
C SER A 67 5.28 -0.01 -4.62
N ALA A 68 4.85 0.58 -3.51
CA ALA A 68 4.02 1.77 -3.55
C ALA A 68 4.81 2.95 -4.12
N VAL A 69 4.12 3.84 -4.84
CA VAL A 69 4.70 5.04 -5.44
C VAL A 69 3.73 6.22 -5.36
N ILE A 70 4.27 7.42 -5.23
CA ILE A 70 3.54 8.69 -5.38
C ILE A 70 3.99 9.33 -6.70
N ILE A 71 3.07 9.92 -7.44
CA ILE A 71 3.35 10.51 -8.75
C ILE A 71 4.52 11.50 -8.71
N HIS A 72 4.58 12.38 -7.71
CA HIS A 72 5.65 13.38 -7.60
C HIS A 72 7.03 12.75 -7.50
N ASN A 73 7.15 11.63 -6.77
CA ASN A 73 8.44 10.98 -6.59
C ASN A 73 9.01 10.45 -7.90
N VAL A 74 8.16 9.94 -8.80
CA VAL A 74 8.59 9.41 -10.11
C VAL A 74 8.62 10.48 -11.22
N GLN A 75 7.97 11.63 -11.03
CA GLN A 75 8.04 12.76 -11.97
C GLN A 75 9.23 13.67 -11.72
N ASP A 76 9.51 13.93 -10.44
CA ASP A 76 10.45 14.96 -10.02
C ASP A 76 11.84 14.40 -9.70
N ASP A 77 11.96 13.07 -9.54
CA ASP A 77 13.22 12.38 -9.26
C ASP A 77 13.45 11.25 -10.29
N ALA A 78 14.27 11.56 -11.29
CA ALA A 78 14.58 10.63 -12.37
C ALA A 78 15.33 9.38 -11.90
N ASP A 79 16.20 9.53 -10.89
CA ASP A 79 16.95 8.42 -10.28
C ASP A 79 15.99 7.47 -9.54
N PHE A 80 14.98 8.02 -8.85
CA PHE A 80 13.94 7.21 -8.23
C PHE A 80 13.07 6.49 -9.26
N ALA A 81 12.71 7.17 -10.35
CA ALA A 81 11.95 6.55 -11.43
C ALA A 81 12.72 5.39 -12.08
N GLU A 82 14.06 5.54 -12.27
CA GLU A 82 14.92 4.46 -12.76
C GLU A 82 15.02 3.32 -11.75
N LEU A 83 15.20 3.62 -10.45
CA LEU A 83 15.23 2.64 -9.38
C LEU A 83 13.95 1.78 -9.36
N ILE A 84 12.77 2.41 -9.43
CA ILE A 84 11.47 1.71 -9.48
C ILE A 84 11.40 0.84 -10.74
N GLY A 85 11.73 1.37 -11.91
CA GLY A 85 11.70 0.64 -13.18
C GLY A 85 12.59 -0.61 -13.19
N GLU A 86 13.73 -0.52 -12.53
CA GLU A 86 14.71 -1.63 -12.44
C GLU A 86 14.31 -2.68 -11.40
N GLN A 87 13.85 -2.25 -10.23
CA GLN A 87 13.63 -3.16 -9.10
C GLN A 87 12.23 -3.74 -9.05
N CYS A 88 11.22 -3.10 -9.66
CA CYS A 88 9.82 -3.47 -9.50
C CYS A 88 9.23 -4.13 -10.75
N GLY A 89 8.42 -5.17 -10.55
CA GLY A 89 7.55 -5.79 -11.56
C GLY A 89 6.11 -5.33 -11.48
N ILE A 90 5.74 -4.62 -10.41
CA ILE A 90 4.42 -4.05 -10.17
C ILE A 90 4.54 -2.79 -9.33
N VAL A 91 3.65 -1.83 -9.54
CA VAL A 91 3.52 -0.64 -8.70
C VAL A 91 2.10 -0.46 -8.19
N VAL A 92 1.95 0.23 -7.05
CA VAL A 92 0.67 0.62 -6.50
C VAL A 92 0.68 2.11 -6.17
N PRO A 93 -0.25 2.93 -6.70
CA PRO A 93 -0.38 4.34 -6.34
C PRO A 93 -0.76 4.50 -4.88
N THR A 94 0.02 5.28 -4.11
CA THR A 94 -0.21 5.47 -2.67
C THR A 94 -1.49 6.26 -2.38
N GLY A 95 -1.82 7.25 -3.22
CA GLY A 95 -2.92 8.18 -2.97
C GLY A 95 -3.82 8.46 -4.16
N GLU A 96 -3.30 8.33 -5.38
CA GLU A 96 -3.92 8.83 -6.61
C GLU A 96 -5.22 8.11 -6.98
N LEU A 97 -5.41 6.87 -6.53
CA LEU A 97 -6.63 6.07 -6.73
C LEU A 97 -7.62 6.12 -5.56
N LYS A 98 -7.32 6.85 -4.49
CA LYS A 98 -8.24 7.02 -3.37
C LYS A 98 -9.37 7.98 -3.73
N TRP A 99 -10.57 7.77 -3.16
CA TRP A 99 -11.77 8.56 -3.46
C TRP A 99 -11.55 10.07 -3.43
N ILE A 100 -10.89 10.57 -2.39
CA ILE A 100 -10.64 12.00 -2.20
C ILE A 100 -9.85 12.59 -3.38
N ALA A 101 -8.91 11.84 -3.94
CA ALA A 101 -8.12 12.27 -5.09
C ALA A 101 -8.87 12.11 -6.40
N LEU A 102 -9.53 10.97 -6.61
CA LEU A 102 -10.20 10.63 -7.86
C LEU A 102 -11.51 11.37 -8.08
N ARG A 103 -12.31 11.60 -7.02
CA ARG A 103 -13.66 12.14 -7.13
C ARG A 103 -13.85 13.33 -6.19
N PRO A 104 -13.29 14.53 -6.55
CA PRO A 104 -13.34 15.73 -5.72
C PRO A 104 -14.75 16.34 -5.59
N ALA A 105 -15.70 15.98 -6.48
CA ALA A 105 -17.10 16.39 -6.43
C ALA A 105 -18.01 15.25 -6.96
N PRO A 106 -19.34 15.30 -6.71
CA PRO A 106 -20.26 14.22 -7.08
C PRO A 106 -20.23 13.82 -8.56
N ASP A 107 -20.01 14.78 -9.43
CA ASP A 107 -20.03 14.66 -10.90
C ASP A 107 -18.64 14.79 -11.55
N LYS A 108 -17.56 14.86 -10.76
CA LYS A 108 -16.20 15.10 -11.26
C LYS A 108 -15.27 13.96 -10.90
N TYR A 109 -14.55 13.49 -11.91
CA TYR A 109 -13.45 12.53 -11.76
C TYR A 109 -12.16 13.14 -12.33
N ASP A 110 -11.03 12.90 -11.66
CA ASP A 110 -9.70 13.25 -12.14
C ASP A 110 -8.83 11.99 -12.21
N PHE A 111 -8.69 11.45 -13.39
CA PHE A 111 -7.83 10.30 -13.69
C PHE A 111 -6.42 10.68 -14.14
N SER A 112 -6.12 11.98 -14.32
CA SER A 112 -4.86 12.44 -14.90
C SER A 112 -3.62 11.90 -14.19
N ARG A 113 -3.66 11.89 -12.86
CA ARG A 113 -2.53 11.44 -12.03
C ARG A 113 -2.35 9.91 -12.05
N PRO A 114 -3.38 9.09 -11.80
CA PRO A 114 -3.20 7.64 -11.89
C PRO A 114 -3.01 7.14 -13.32
N ASP A 115 -3.53 7.82 -14.36
CA ASP A 115 -3.23 7.51 -15.76
C ASP A 115 -1.75 7.72 -16.10
N PHE A 116 -1.13 8.76 -15.55
CA PHE A 116 0.32 8.95 -15.66
C PHE A 116 1.08 7.78 -15.04
N LEU A 117 0.71 7.34 -13.84
CA LEU A 117 1.35 6.19 -13.17
C LEU A 117 1.13 4.88 -13.93
N LEU A 118 -0.05 4.68 -14.52
CA LEU A 118 -0.30 3.53 -15.38
C LEU A 118 0.60 3.56 -16.62
N ALA A 119 0.70 4.71 -17.28
CA ALA A 119 1.60 4.87 -18.42
C ALA A 119 3.08 4.69 -18.04
N PHE A 120 3.49 5.15 -16.85
CA PHE A 120 4.82 4.90 -16.30
C PHE A 120 5.07 3.39 -16.09
N ALA A 121 4.11 2.69 -15.48
CA ALA A 121 4.20 1.25 -15.28
C ALA A 121 4.34 0.50 -16.63
N GLN A 122 3.50 0.83 -17.61
CA GLN A 122 3.52 0.21 -18.94
C GLN A 122 4.85 0.43 -19.67
N ARG A 123 5.40 1.67 -19.65
CA ARG A 123 6.71 1.98 -20.27
C ARG A 123 7.86 1.19 -19.65
N ASN A 124 7.76 0.84 -18.38
CA ASN A 124 8.77 0.06 -17.66
C ASN A 124 8.43 -1.45 -17.58
N HIS A 125 7.45 -1.90 -18.37
CA HIS A 125 7.00 -3.31 -18.37
C HIS A 125 6.61 -3.82 -16.98
N MET A 126 5.98 -2.97 -16.19
CA MET A 126 5.44 -3.28 -14.88
C MET A 126 3.92 -3.43 -14.94
N LEU A 127 3.39 -4.23 -14.03
CA LEU A 127 1.97 -4.26 -13.72
C LEU A 127 1.59 -3.08 -12.82
N MET A 128 0.31 -2.79 -12.71
CA MET A 128 -0.22 -1.84 -11.75
C MET A 128 -1.36 -2.47 -10.96
N ARG A 129 -1.40 -2.20 -9.66
CA ARG A 129 -2.52 -2.60 -8.81
C ARG A 129 -3.21 -1.37 -8.25
N GLY A 130 -4.55 -1.43 -8.15
CA GLY A 130 -5.36 -0.32 -7.70
C GLY A 130 -5.56 -0.33 -6.18
N HIS A 131 -5.28 0.78 -5.53
CA HIS A 131 -5.47 0.99 -4.10
C HIS A 131 -6.13 2.36 -3.86
N THR A 132 -7.34 2.43 -3.38
CA THR A 132 -8.30 1.41 -2.99
C THR A 132 -9.71 1.88 -3.34
N LEU A 133 -10.61 0.96 -3.70
CA LEU A 133 -11.99 1.32 -4.08
C LEU A 133 -12.85 1.72 -2.87
N CYS A 134 -12.64 1.09 -1.70
CA CYS A 134 -13.36 1.40 -0.47
C CYS A 134 -12.43 1.39 0.74
N TRP A 135 -12.30 2.54 1.40
CA TRP A 135 -11.52 2.71 2.63
C TRP A 135 -12.17 3.76 3.53
N HIS A 136 -12.12 3.54 4.84
CA HIS A 136 -12.76 4.41 5.82
C HIS A 136 -12.11 5.79 5.98
N GLU A 137 -10.82 5.92 5.66
CA GLU A 137 -10.08 7.18 5.74
C GLU A 137 -10.13 8.02 4.45
N SER A 138 -10.67 7.47 3.36
CA SER A 138 -10.75 8.19 2.08
C SER A 138 -12.20 8.48 1.66
N VAL A 139 -12.97 9.07 2.57
CA VAL A 139 -14.36 9.48 2.32
C VAL A 139 -14.41 10.98 2.05
N PRO A 140 -14.73 11.43 0.80
CA PRO A 140 -14.81 12.85 0.49
C PRO A 140 -15.86 13.57 1.34
N GLN A 141 -15.62 14.83 1.69
CA GLN A 141 -16.56 15.61 2.49
C GLN A 141 -17.91 15.83 1.81
N TRP A 142 -17.92 15.95 0.47
CA TRP A 142 -19.14 16.18 -0.28
C TRP A 142 -20.18 15.06 -0.14
N ILE A 143 -19.76 13.79 0.03
CA ILE A 143 -20.68 12.66 0.23
C ILE A 143 -21.29 12.65 1.64
N GLN A 144 -20.65 13.31 2.58
CA GLN A 144 -21.04 13.34 4.01
C GLN A 144 -22.06 14.45 4.31
N THR A 145 -22.40 15.29 3.33
CA THR A 145 -23.39 16.37 3.52
C THR A 145 -24.80 15.81 3.69
N PRO A 146 -25.71 16.52 4.38
CA PRO A 146 -27.10 16.08 4.55
C PRO A 146 -27.83 15.79 3.23
N GLU A 147 -27.49 16.54 2.18
CA GLU A 147 -28.11 16.41 0.84
C GLU A 147 -27.65 15.12 0.13
N ASN A 148 -26.40 14.72 0.32
CA ASN A 148 -25.81 13.59 -0.41
C ASN A 148 -25.89 12.26 0.36
N ARG A 149 -25.91 12.30 1.70
CA ARG A 149 -26.00 11.10 2.55
C ARG A 149 -27.08 10.09 2.14
N PRO A 150 -28.32 10.51 1.81
CA PRO A 150 -29.36 9.57 1.42
C PRO A 150 -29.03 8.77 0.16
N ASN A 151 -28.10 9.28 -0.67
CA ASN A 151 -27.67 8.67 -1.93
C ASN A 151 -26.32 7.95 -1.82
N THR A 152 -25.78 7.75 -0.62
CA THR A 152 -24.44 7.17 -0.41
C THR A 152 -24.25 5.85 -1.13
N GLN A 153 -25.22 4.94 -1.05
CA GLN A 153 -25.12 3.64 -1.74
C GLN A 153 -25.03 3.79 -3.26
N GLN A 154 -25.78 4.72 -3.86
CA GLN A 154 -25.70 4.97 -5.30
C GLN A 154 -24.35 5.57 -5.68
N PHE A 155 -23.86 6.57 -4.93
CA PHE A 155 -22.53 7.13 -5.15
C PHE A 155 -21.41 6.09 -5.01
N PHE A 156 -21.58 5.13 -4.10
CA PHE A 156 -20.66 4.03 -3.89
C PHE A 156 -20.59 3.11 -5.11
N ILE A 157 -21.73 2.69 -5.63
CA ILE A 157 -21.85 1.87 -6.84
C ILE A 157 -21.28 2.62 -8.05
N ASP A 158 -21.64 3.88 -8.22
CA ASP A 158 -21.19 4.72 -9.34
C ASP A 158 -19.68 4.90 -9.34
N HIS A 159 -19.09 5.16 -8.17
CA HIS A 159 -17.65 5.32 -8.07
C HIS A 159 -16.90 4.04 -8.45
N ILE A 160 -17.24 2.93 -7.81
CA ILE A 160 -16.57 1.65 -8.09
C ILE A 160 -16.75 1.27 -9.56
N THR A 161 -17.95 1.43 -10.10
CA THR A 161 -18.25 1.15 -11.51
C THR A 161 -17.41 2.02 -12.44
N THR A 162 -17.36 3.33 -12.20
CA THR A 162 -16.67 4.29 -13.06
C THR A 162 -15.17 4.03 -13.04
N VAL A 163 -14.58 3.84 -11.86
CA VAL A 163 -13.14 3.62 -11.69
C VAL A 163 -12.72 2.27 -12.30
N CYS A 164 -13.43 1.19 -11.98
CA CYS A 164 -13.11 -0.12 -12.53
C CYS A 164 -13.29 -0.18 -14.05
N LYS A 165 -14.32 0.48 -14.63
CA LYS A 165 -14.50 0.56 -16.08
C LYS A 165 -13.41 1.36 -16.78
N HIS A 166 -12.96 2.47 -16.18
CA HIS A 166 -11.86 3.28 -16.74
C HIS A 166 -10.58 2.45 -16.91
N TYR A 167 -10.31 1.57 -15.96
CA TYR A 167 -9.10 0.72 -15.96
C TYR A 167 -9.36 -0.73 -16.37
N ALA A 168 -10.51 -1.06 -16.92
CA ALA A 168 -10.87 -2.44 -17.21
C ALA A 168 -9.82 -3.14 -18.08
N GLY A 169 -9.33 -4.30 -17.60
CA GLY A 169 -8.28 -5.09 -18.24
C GLY A 169 -6.87 -4.51 -18.14
N GLN A 170 -6.65 -3.41 -17.42
CA GLN A 170 -5.34 -2.76 -17.27
C GLN A 170 -4.76 -2.93 -15.85
N MET A 171 -5.61 -3.15 -14.85
CA MET A 171 -5.18 -3.42 -13.48
C MET A 171 -4.95 -4.90 -13.26
N GLN A 172 -3.84 -5.24 -12.62
CA GLN A 172 -3.57 -6.61 -12.19
C GLN A 172 -4.56 -7.02 -11.08
N SER A 173 -4.77 -6.13 -10.11
CA SER A 173 -5.71 -6.35 -9.00
C SER A 173 -6.23 -5.03 -8.44
N TRP A 174 -7.33 -5.11 -7.68
CA TRP A 174 -7.88 -4.01 -6.89
C TRP A 174 -7.93 -4.40 -5.42
N ASP A 175 -7.50 -3.53 -4.53
CA ASP A 175 -7.97 -3.52 -3.14
C ASP A 175 -9.40 -2.98 -3.14
N VAL A 176 -10.35 -3.91 -3.15
CA VAL A 176 -11.77 -3.56 -3.24
C VAL A 176 -12.25 -2.96 -1.93
N VAL A 177 -11.94 -3.63 -0.83
CA VAL A 177 -12.21 -3.14 0.52
C VAL A 177 -10.92 -3.22 1.34
N ASN A 178 -10.58 -2.10 1.96
CA ASN A 178 -9.40 -1.95 2.82
C ASN A 178 -9.82 -1.71 4.27
N GLU A 179 -9.24 -2.49 5.21
CA GLU A 179 -9.31 -2.30 6.65
C GLU A 179 -10.74 -2.33 7.24
N ALA A 180 -11.54 -3.31 6.83
CA ALA A 180 -12.92 -3.42 7.31
C ALA A 180 -13.05 -4.00 8.73
N ILE A 181 -12.00 -4.63 9.28
CA ILE A 181 -12.04 -5.24 10.61
C ILE A 181 -11.40 -4.30 11.65
N LEU A 182 -12.18 -3.98 12.71
CA LEU A 182 -11.69 -3.28 13.91
C LEU A 182 -12.50 -3.75 15.13
N PRO A 183 -12.07 -4.80 15.83
CA PRO A 183 -12.85 -5.39 16.93
C PRO A 183 -13.21 -4.42 18.05
N SER A 184 -12.35 -3.39 18.28
CA SER A 184 -12.58 -2.38 19.32
C SER A 184 -13.80 -1.49 19.08
N ASP A 185 -14.35 -1.46 17.87
CA ASP A 185 -15.58 -0.70 17.57
C ASP A 185 -16.84 -1.41 18.07
N GLY A 186 -16.73 -2.72 18.43
CA GLY A 186 -17.81 -3.49 19.05
C GLY A 186 -18.94 -3.91 18.11
N GLU A 187 -18.78 -3.71 16.79
CA GLU A 187 -19.79 -4.09 15.81
C GLU A 187 -19.77 -5.61 15.53
N SER A 188 -20.90 -6.13 15.05
CA SER A 188 -21.06 -7.55 14.75
C SER A 188 -20.00 -8.02 13.74
N GLY A 189 -19.42 -9.19 13.98
CA GLY A 189 -18.35 -9.74 13.14
C GLY A 189 -17.02 -8.98 13.26
N GLY A 190 -16.88 -8.08 14.25
CA GLY A 190 -15.68 -7.24 14.43
C GLY A 190 -15.51 -6.19 13.34
N LEU A 191 -16.57 -5.86 12.61
CA LEU A 191 -16.51 -4.87 11.54
C LEU A 191 -16.19 -3.48 12.10
N ARG A 192 -15.44 -2.71 11.31
CA ARG A 192 -15.18 -1.30 11.59
C ARG A 192 -16.45 -0.48 11.43
N LYS A 193 -16.76 0.36 12.42
CA LYS A 193 -17.83 1.37 12.35
C LYS A 193 -17.40 2.53 11.46
N SER A 194 -17.28 2.26 10.18
CA SER A 194 -16.91 3.23 9.15
C SER A 194 -18.13 4.00 8.62
N PHE A 195 -17.89 5.10 7.89
CA PHE A 195 -18.94 5.80 7.17
C PHE A 195 -19.73 4.86 6.24
N TRP A 196 -19.04 3.95 5.54
CA TRP A 196 -19.66 2.97 4.65
C TRP A 196 -20.57 2.00 5.42
N TYR A 197 -20.10 1.50 6.56
CA TYR A 197 -20.90 0.66 7.45
C TYR A 197 -22.14 1.38 7.97
N GLU A 198 -21.98 2.64 8.42
CA GLU A 198 -23.10 3.42 8.98
C GLU A 198 -24.15 3.81 7.93
N GLN A 199 -23.76 4.05 6.67
CA GLN A 199 -24.69 4.54 5.65
C GLN A 199 -25.27 3.43 4.76
N ILE A 200 -24.57 2.32 4.58
CA ILE A 200 -24.98 1.22 3.68
C ILE A 200 -25.34 -0.05 4.49
N GLY A 201 -24.75 -0.21 5.68
CA GLY A 201 -24.83 -1.41 6.48
C GLY A 201 -23.69 -2.38 6.19
N PRO A 202 -23.65 -3.55 6.90
CA PRO A 202 -22.56 -4.53 6.80
C PRO A 202 -22.39 -5.10 5.38
N ASP A 203 -23.43 -5.08 4.56
CA ASP A 203 -23.42 -5.62 3.20
C ASP A 203 -22.64 -4.76 2.21
N TYR A 204 -22.09 -3.58 2.63
CA TYR A 204 -21.28 -2.72 1.76
C TYR A 204 -20.07 -3.45 1.18
N ILE A 205 -19.53 -4.45 1.92
CA ILE A 205 -18.39 -5.26 1.48
C ILE A 205 -18.80 -6.11 0.29
N ASP A 206 -19.87 -6.89 0.41
CA ASP A 206 -20.41 -7.73 -0.68
C ASP A 206 -20.77 -6.88 -1.90
N LEU A 207 -21.41 -5.73 -1.67
CA LEU A 207 -21.79 -4.78 -2.72
C LEU A 207 -20.55 -4.27 -3.49
N ALA A 208 -19.49 -3.90 -2.77
CA ALA A 208 -18.24 -3.43 -3.39
C ALA A 208 -17.63 -4.48 -4.33
N PHE A 209 -17.47 -5.72 -3.86
CA PHE A 209 -16.88 -6.80 -4.64
C PHE A 209 -17.74 -7.18 -5.86
N ARG A 210 -19.06 -7.28 -5.71
CA ARG A 210 -19.97 -7.56 -6.83
C ARG A 210 -19.93 -6.44 -7.87
N THR A 211 -19.92 -5.19 -7.43
CA THR A 211 -19.84 -4.03 -8.31
C THR A 211 -18.51 -3.98 -9.07
N ALA A 212 -17.39 -4.21 -8.38
CA ALA A 212 -16.07 -4.23 -9.00
C ALA A 212 -15.97 -5.35 -10.05
N ARG A 213 -16.41 -6.57 -9.75
CA ARG A 213 -16.40 -7.70 -10.69
C ARG A 213 -17.26 -7.45 -11.90
N ALA A 214 -18.43 -6.83 -11.73
CA ALA A 214 -19.32 -6.48 -12.84
C ALA A 214 -18.72 -5.40 -13.77
N ALA A 215 -17.91 -4.50 -13.21
CA ALA A 215 -17.28 -3.41 -13.95
C ALA A 215 -15.95 -3.80 -14.61
N ASP A 216 -15.15 -4.66 -13.97
CA ASP A 216 -13.92 -5.24 -14.53
C ASP A 216 -13.87 -6.76 -14.24
N PRO A 217 -14.25 -7.60 -15.21
CA PRO A 217 -14.20 -9.05 -15.05
C PRO A 217 -12.80 -9.64 -14.96
N HIS A 218 -11.76 -8.90 -15.34
CA HIS A 218 -10.39 -9.41 -15.52
C HIS A 218 -9.49 -9.15 -14.33
N ALA A 219 -9.65 -8.02 -13.63
CA ALA A 219 -8.83 -7.71 -12.48
C ALA A 219 -9.07 -8.69 -11.32
N ARG A 220 -8.00 -9.04 -10.60
CA ARG A 220 -8.09 -9.78 -9.34
C ARG A 220 -8.68 -8.86 -8.26
N LEU A 221 -9.62 -9.38 -7.49
CA LEU A 221 -10.28 -8.63 -6.41
C LEU A 221 -9.71 -9.05 -5.05
N THR A 222 -9.18 -8.10 -4.31
CA THR A 222 -8.47 -8.32 -3.04
C THR A 222 -9.20 -7.67 -1.88
N TYR A 223 -9.36 -8.39 -0.78
CA TYR A 223 -9.61 -7.85 0.54
C TYR A 223 -8.27 -7.56 1.21
N ASN A 224 -7.99 -6.34 1.67
CA ASN A 224 -6.72 -5.93 2.25
C ASN A 224 -6.87 -5.47 3.70
N ASP A 225 -6.02 -5.97 4.61
CA ASP A 225 -6.06 -5.59 6.03
C ASP A 225 -4.69 -5.75 6.70
N TYR A 226 -4.57 -5.28 7.94
CA TYR A 226 -3.37 -5.27 8.79
C TYR A 226 -3.62 -5.95 10.15
N GLY A 227 -2.55 -6.06 10.95
CA GLY A 227 -2.64 -6.55 12.32
C GLY A 227 -2.92 -8.05 12.39
N VAL A 228 -2.31 -8.81 11.46
CA VAL A 228 -2.40 -10.29 11.38
C VAL A 228 -1.03 -10.95 11.42
N GLU A 229 0.04 -10.17 11.55
CA GLU A 229 1.43 -10.59 11.32
C GLU A 229 2.03 -11.33 12.51
N TYR A 230 1.70 -10.92 13.74
CA TYR A 230 2.35 -11.42 14.96
C TYR A 230 1.57 -12.55 15.65
N ASP A 231 2.30 -13.37 16.38
CA ASP A 231 1.72 -14.41 17.24
C ASP A 231 1.39 -13.84 18.62
N ASN A 232 0.34 -13.03 18.68
CA ASN A 232 -0.28 -12.52 19.90
C ASN A 232 -1.80 -12.55 19.81
N ASP A 233 -2.48 -12.31 20.93
CA ASP A 233 -3.94 -12.45 21.04
C ASP A 233 -4.68 -11.48 20.12
N ASN A 234 -4.23 -10.23 20.01
CA ASN A 234 -4.88 -9.22 19.17
C ASN A 234 -4.83 -9.59 17.68
N ASN A 235 -3.66 -10.02 17.19
CA ASN A 235 -3.52 -10.50 15.82
C ASN A 235 -4.27 -11.82 15.61
N GLY A 236 -4.29 -12.70 16.60
CA GLY A 236 -5.06 -13.94 16.59
C GLY A 236 -6.56 -13.68 16.42
N GLU A 237 -7.12 -12.72 17.17
CA GLU A 237 -8.51 -12.33 17.04
C GLU A 237 -8.82 -11.73 15.66
N ARG A 238 -7.99 -10.83 15.16
CA ARG A 238 -8.18 -10.26 13.81
C ARG A 238 -8.12 -11.33 12.72
N ARG A 239 -7.15 -12.24 12.76
CA ARG A 239 -7.07 -13.39 11.84
C ARG A 239 -8.36 -14.20 11.84
N ARG A 240 -8.89 -14.52 13.02
CA ARG A 240 -10.15 -15.26 13.17
C ARG A 240 -11.32 -14.51 12.51
N LEU A 241 -11.49 -13.24 12.81
CA LEU A 241 -12.58 -12.39 12.29
C LEU A 241 -12.50 -12.21 10.78
N ILE A 242 -11.29 -11.97 10.23
CA ILE A 242 -11.09 -11.88 8.78
C ILE A 242 -11.45 -13.21 8.10
N LEU A 243 -11.00 -14.36 8.64
CA LEU A 243 -11.34 -15.66 8.08
C LEU A 243 -12.85 -15.95 8.15
N GLU A 244 -13.54 -15.50 9.19
CA GLU A 244 -14.99 -15.61 9.30
C GLU A 244 -15.70 -14.75 8.25
N LEU A 245 -15.25 -13.50 8.05
CA LEU A 245 -15.74 -12.61 6.99
C LEU A 245 -15.57 -13.26 5.61
N LEU A 246 -14.36 -13.74 5.29
CA LEU A 246 -14.05 -14.34 3.98
C LEU A 246 -14.88 -15.60 3.70
N ARG A 247 -15.01 -16.49 4.70
CA ARG A 247 -15.89 -17.68 4.59
C ARG A 247 -17.34 -17.29 4.39
N GLY A 248 -17.81 -16.25 5.09
CA GLY A 248 -19.13 -15.68 4.89
C GLY A 248 -19.34 -15.17 3.48
N MET A 249 -18.37 -14.42 2.93
CA MET A 249 -18.39 -13.93 1.55
C MET A 249 -18.45 -15.10 0.55
N GLN A 250 -17.61 -16.14 0.70
CA GLN A 250 -17.66 -17.33 -0.16
C GLN A 250 -19.02 -18.01 -0.12
N LYS A 251 -19.60 -18.19 1.09
CA LYS A 251 -20.93 -18.81 1.27
C LYS A 251 -22.02 -18.02 0.56
N ARG A 252 -21.92 -16.70 0.49
CA ARG A 252 -22.86 -15.83 -0.23
C ARG A 252 -22.54 -15.69 -1.72
N GLY A 253 -21.50 -16.36 -2.23
CA GLY A 253 -21.06 -16.29 -3.63
C GLY A 253 -20.56 -14.91 -4.04
N VAL A 254 -19.88 -14.20 -3.14
CA VAL A 254 -19.21 -12.93 -3.44
C VAL A 254 -17.92 -13.22 -4.22
N PRO A 255 -17.69 -12.56 -5.36
CA PRO A 255 -16.49 -12.80 -6.14
C PRO A 255 -15.27 -12.09 -5.53
N PHE A 256 -14.24 -12.83 -5.12
CA PHE A 256 -12.93 -12.30 -4.73
C PHE A 256 -11.85 -13.38 -4.96
N ASP A 257 -10.62 -12.94 -5.17
CA ASP A 257 -9.53 -13.80 -5.66
C ASP A 257 -8.35 -13.86 -4.71
N ALA A 258 -8.17 -12.86 -3.85
CA ALA A 258 -6.99 -12.74 -3.02
C ALA A 258 -7.26 -12.03 -1.69
N VAL A 259 -6.33 -12.22 -0.76
CA VAL A 259 -6.25 -11.50 0.51
C VAL A 259 -4.92 -10.77 0.59
N GLY A 260 -4.98 -9.46 0.85
CA GLY A 260 -3.82 -8.63 1.14
C GLY A 260 -3.51 -8.63 2.63
N ILE A 261 -2.24 -8.77 2.96
CA ILE A 261 -1.67 -8.53 4.28
C ILE A 261 -0.78 -7.29 4.14
N GLN A 262 -1.11 -6.20 4.85
CA GLN A 262 -0.36 -4.95 4.70
C GLN A 262 1.11 -5.10 5.07
N SER A 263 1.42 -5.91 6.08
CA SER A 263 2.81 -6.20 6.45
C SER A 263 3.59 -4.98 6.97
N HIS A 264 2.89 -4.00 7.59
CA HIS A 264 3.52 -2.94 8.36
C HIS A 264 4.05 -3.53 9.68
N VAL A 265 5.27 -4.00 9.66
CA VAL A 265 5.87 -4.67 10.81
C VAL A 265 6.78 -3.75 11.61
N LYS A 266 7.12 -4.15 12.84
CA LYS A 266 7.99 -3.39 13.73
C LYS A 266 9.21 -4.23 14.08
N ALA A 267 10.36 -3.61 14.03
CA ALA A 267 11.60 -4.21 14.53
C ALA A 267 11.64 -4.22 16.07
N ALA A 268 12.43 -5.11 16.61
CA ALA A 268 12.66 -5.24 18.07
C ALA A 268 11.38 -5.48 18.90
N GLN A 269 10.36 -6.13 18.31
CA GLN A 269 9.17 -6.54 19.04
C GLN A 269 9.40 -7.85 19.82
N PRO A 270 8.75 -8.01 20.99
CA PRO A 270 8.81 -9.26 21.74
C PRO A 270 8.03 -10.41 21.06
N ASP A 271 7.04 -10.07 20.25
CA ASP A 271 6.19 -11.04 19.54
C ASP A 271 6.86 -11.54 18.27
N ASN A 272 6.68 -12.82 17.98
CA ASN A 272 7.29 -13.50 16.82
C ASN A 272 6.36 -13.53 15.63
N PHE A 273 6.96 -13.66 14.45
CA PHE A 273 6.28 -14.16 13.25
C PHE A 273 6.36 -15.69 13.27
N GLY A 274 5.25 -16.38 13.40
CA GLY A 274 5.31 -17.82 13.64
C GLY A 274 4.10 -18.59 13.12
N LYS A 275 3.65 -19.55 13.94
CA LYS A 275 2.60 -20.49 13.55
C LYS A 275 1.26 -19.80 13.22
N GLY A 276 0.90 -18.74 13.93
CA GLY A 276 -0.38 -18.04 13.69
C GLY A 276 -0.43 -17.39 12.32
N LEU A 277 0.65 -16.75 11.86
CA LEU A 277 0.75 -16.22 10.51
C LEU A 277 0.75 -17.35 9.46
N ALA A 278 1.51 -18.41 9.69
CA ALA A 278 1.58 -19.55 8.77
C ALA A 278 0.21 -20.23 8.61
N ASP A 279 -0.50 -20.49 9.71
CA ASP A 279 -1.84 -21.09 9.71
C ASP A 279 -2.87 -20.18 9.02
N TYR A 280 -2.75 -18.86 9.20
CA TYR A 280 -3.63 -17.89 8.55
C TYR A 280 -3.47 -17.91 7.03
N ILE A 281 -2.23 -17.86 6.53
CA ILE A 281 -1.93 -17.95 5.10
C ILE A 281 -2.40 -19.30 4.54
N GLU A 282 -2.19 -20.40 5.28
CA GLU A 282 -2.65 -21.72 4.87
C GLU A 282 -4.18 -21.84 4.81
N ALA A 283 -4.89 -21.24 5.78
CA ALA A 283 -6.35 -21.19 5.75
C ALA A 283 -6.88 -20.43 4.52
N ILE A 284 -6.24 -19.33 4.12
CA ILE A 284 -6.57 -18.59 2.91
C ILE A 284 -6.30 -19.47 1.67
N ARG A 285 -5.15 -20.15 1.61
CA ARG A 285 -4.83 -21.10 0.53
C ARG A 285 -5.88 -22.20 0.38
N GLN A 286 -6.33 -22.77 1.49
CA GLN A 286 -7.38 -23.81 1.51
C GLN A 286 -8.74 -23.31 1.01
N MET A 287 -8.98 -21.99 1.07
CA MET A 287 -10.15 -21.37 0.47
C MET A 287 -9.99 -21.15 -1.05
N GLY A 288 -8.85 -21.54 -1.65
CA GLY A 288 -8.55 -21.37 -3.07
C GLY A 288 -8.12 -19.94 -3.43
N LEU A 289 -7.67 -19.14 -2.47
CA LEU A 289 -7.32 -17.73 -2.63
C LEU A 289 -5.80 -17.54 -2.68
N GLU A 290 -5.37 -16.47 -3.35
CA GLU A 290 -4.01 -15.98 -3.32
C GLU A 290 -3.78 -15.07 -2.11
N VAL A 291 -2.51 -14.92 -1.70
CA VAL A 291 -2.08 -13.97 -0.66
C VAL A 291 -1.10 -12.97 -1.26
N TYR A 292 -1.29 -11.71 -0.95
CA TYR A 292 -0.41 -10.61 -1.35
C TYR A 292 0.15 -9.92 -0.10
N LEU A 293 1.46 -9.78 0.02
CA LEU A 293 2.08 -8.88 0.99
C LEU A 293 2.12 -7.50 0.36
N THR A 294 1.28 -6.57 0.83
CA THR A 294 0.86 -5.42 0.01
C THR A 294 1.57 -4.11 0.31
N GLU A 295 2.10 -3.93 1.52
CA GLU A 295 2.56 -2.63 2.01
C GLU A 295 3.75 -2.75 2.97
N MET A 296 4.65 -3.71 2.71
CA MET A 296 5.69 -4.09 3.66
C MET A 296 6.66 -2.93 3.94
N ASP A 297 6.81 -2.61 5.21
CA ASP A 297 7.88 -1.78 5.77
C ASP A 297 8.20 -2.24 7.19
N VAL A 298 9.35 -1.79 7.71
CA VAL A 298 9.79 -2.13 9.07
C VAL A 298 9.96 -0.85 9.89
N ASN A 299 8.98 -0.56 10.74
CA ASN A 299 9.10 0.52 11.71
C ASN A 299 10.12 0.17 12.78
N GLU A 300 11.10 1.04 13.00
CA GLU A 300 12.23 0.82 13.91
C GLU A 300 12.20 1.67 15.18
N ASP A 301 11.07 2.28 15.52
CA ASP A 301 10.94 3.16 16.69
C ASP A 301 11.34 2.50 18.02
N ASP A 302 11.26 1.19 18.10
CA ASP A 302 11.59 0.40 19.30
C ASP A 302 13.06 -0.02 19.35
N ILE A 303 13.85 0.25 18.31
CA ILE A 303 15.30 0.03 18.32
C ILE A 303 15.98 1.11 19.16
N VAL A 304 16.66 0.69 20.22
CA VAL A 304 17.31 1.63 21.17
C VAL A 304 18.60 2.27 20.58
N SER A 305 19.29 1.56 19.69
CA SER A 305 20.58 2.02 19.14
C SER A 305 20.41 3.17 18.14
N ASP A 306 21.28 4.18 18.21
CA ASP A 306 21.42 5.24 17.20
C ASP A 306 22.40 4.88 16.07
N ASP A 307 23.21 3.84 16.27
CA ASP A 307 24.15 3.34 15.27
C ASP A 307 23.42 2.78 14.05
N PRO A 308 23.54 3.39 12.85
CA PRO A 308 22.81 2.95 11.67
C PRO A 308 23.13 1.51 11.25
N VAL A 309 24.36 1.03 11.48
CA VAL A 309 24.75 -0.35 11.13
C VAL A 309 23.99 -1.35 12.01
N LYS A 310 23.88 -1.07 13.31
CA LYS A 310 23.12 -1.93 14.22
C LYS A 310 21.62 -1.89 13.91
N ARG A 311 21.10 -0.72 13.54
CA ARG A 311 19.71 -0.55 13.16
C ARG A 311 19.39 -1.35 11.90
N ASP A 312 20.22 -1.21 10.85
CA ASP A 312 20.06 -1.95 9.61
C ASP A 312 20.12 -3.47 9.81
N ALA A 313 20.99 -3.97 10.68
CA ALA A 313 21.06 -5.39 11.01
C ALA A 313 19.78 -5.91 11.70
N ILE A 314 19.17 -5.13 12.59
CA ILE A 314 17.90 -5.52 13.24
C ILE A 314 16.73 -5.47 12.22
N ILE A 315 16.72 -4.48 11.35
CA ILE A 315 15.73 -4.37 10.26
C ILE A 315 15.86 -5.54 9.28
N GLU A 316 17.08 -5.87 8.87
CA GLU A 316 17.41 -7.02 8.03
C GLU A 316 16.85 -8.32 8.63
N GLN A 317 17.14 -8.55 9.93
CA GLN A 317 16.66 -9.74 10.63
C GLN A 317 15.11 -9.78 10.65
N THR A 318 14.45 -8.63 10.81
CA THR A 318 12.98 -8.53 10.80
C THR A 318 12.41 -8.90 9.43
N TYR A 319 12.99 -8.40 8.32
CA TYR A 319 12.62 -8.82 6.97
C TYR A 319 12.83 -10.32 6.75
N THR A 320 13.97 -10.83 7.19
CA THR A 320 14.33 -12.26 7.09
C THR A 320 13.31 -13.14 7.81
N ASP A 321 12.99 -12.84 9.07
CA ASP A 321 12.10 -13.66 9.88
C ASP A 321 10.66 -13.61 9.39
N TYR A 322 10.15 -12.44 9.03
CA TYR A 322 8.81 -12.29 8.48
C TYR A 322 8.65 -13.04 7.15
N LEU A 323 9.53 -12.78 6.19
CA LEU A 323 9.47 -13.39 4.87
C LEU A 323 9.72 -14.90 4.90
N ARG A 324 10.54 -15.39 5.83
CA ARG A 324 10.75 -16.83 6.03
C ARG A 324 9.43 -17.56 6.33
N VAL A 325 8.58 -16.96 7.15
CA VAL A 325 7.27 -17.53 7.49
C VAL A 325 6.28 -17.37 6.33
N ALA A 326 6.16 -16.16 5.82
CA ALA A 326 5.15 -15.84 4.80
C ALA A 326 5.41 -16.58 3.49
N LEU A 327 6.66 -16.60 2.99
CA LEU A 327 7.02 -17.19 1.71
C LEU A 327 7.13 -18.72 1.74
N ALA A 328 7.01 -19.35 2.91
CA ALA A 328 6.92 -20.81 3.01
C ALA A 328 5.64 -21.36 2.34
N ASN A 329 4.61 -20.51 2.14
CA ASN A 329 3.35 -20.91 1.53
C ASN A 329 3.27 -20.48 0.05
N PRO A 330 2.95 -21.40 -0.88
CA PRO A 330 2.88 -21.08 -2.30
C PRO A 330 1.71 -20.15 -2.69
N ALA A 331 0.74 -19.94 -1.80
CA ALA A 331 -0.35 -18.97 -2.03
C ALA A 331 0.14 -17.52 -2.08
N VAL A 332 1.28 -17.21 -1.46
CA VAL A 332 1.88 -15.86 -1.55
C VAL A 332 2.41 -15.63 -2.97
N LYS A 333 1.89 -14.59 -3.64
CA LYS A 333 2.22 -14.25 -5.03
C LYS A 333 2.95 -12.93 -5.18
N PHE A 334 2.70 -11.97 -4.28
CA PHE A 334 3.31 -10.64 -4.31
C PHE A 334 4.01 -10.32 -3.01
N VAL A 335 5.11 -9.58 -3.15
CA VAL A 335 5.77 -8.87 -2.06
C VAL A 335 5.94 -7.43 -2.51
N LEU A 336 5.19 -6.51 -1.91
CA LEU A 336 5.29 -5.08 -2.20
C LEU A 336 5.74 -4.34 -0.94
N THR A 337 6.68 -3.43 -1.12
CA THR A 337 7.06 -2.48 -0.06
C THR A 337 6.21 -1.21 -0.14
N TRP A 338 5.98 -0.54 1.01
CA TRP A 338 5.30 0.76 1.03
C TRP A 338 6.35 1.87 0.91
N ASP A 339 6.61 2.30 -0.33
CA ASP A 339 7.82 2.94 -0.86
C ASP A 339 9.02 1.97 -0.97
N LEU A 340 10.05 2.38 -1.72
CA LEU A 340 11.24 1.57 -1.97
C LEU A 340 12.49 2.11 -1.30
N SER A 341 12.54 3.42 -1.06
CA SER A 341 13.68 4.13 -0.47
C SER A 341 13.28 4.89 0.79
N ASP A 342 14.16 4.92 1.78
CA ASP A 342 14.02 5.71 3.01
C ASP A 342 13.85 7.22 2.75
N ARG A 343 14.14 7.69 1.52
CA ARG A 343 13.90 9.08 1.10
C ARG A 343 12.43 9.45 1.16
N PHE A 344 11.55 8.52 0.79
CA PHE A 344 10.12 8.77 0.60
C PHE A 344 9.22 8.06 1.61
N THR A 345 9.76 7.20 2.47
CA THR A 345 8.93 6.45 3.42
C THR A 345 7.98 7.36 4.21
N TRP A 346 6.72 6.98 4.26
CA TRP A 346 5.68 7.67 5.03
C TRP A 346 6.01 7.78 6.52
N LEU A 347 6.81 6.85 7.05
CA LEU A 347 7.30 6.86 8.42
C LEU A 347 8.21 8.06 8.72
N ASN A 348 8.84 8.65 7.70
CA ASN A 348 9.64 9.87 7.82
C ASN A 348 8.87 11.14 7.44
N ASN A 349 7.96 11.03 6.47
CA ASN A 349 7.29 12.17 5.85
C ASN A 349 5.91 12.48 6.47
N GLY A 350 5.47 11.67 7.40
CA GLY A 350 4.26 11.87 8.16
C GLY A 350 4.43 12.80 9.38
N PRO A 351 3.34 13.11 10.07
CA PRO A 351 3.38 13.84 11.33
C PRO A 351 4.29 13.14 12.35
N THR A 352 5.05 13.93 13.09
CA THR A 352 6.08 13.43 14.04
C THR A 352 5.53 12.53 15.15
N HIS A 353 4.21 12.57 15.40
CA HIS A 353 3.58 11.70 16.40
C HIS A 353 3.55 10.20 16.03
N HIS A 354 3.81 9.86 14.77
CA HIS A 354 4.01 8.46 14.35
C HIS A 354 5.39 7.91 14.71
N ARG A 355 6.31 8.77 15.19
CA ARG A 355 7.67 8.39 15.55
C ARG A 355 7.92 8.65 17.03
N LYS A 356 8.40 7.64 17.75
CA LYS A 356 8.86 7.80 19.15
C LYS A 356 10.09 8.69 19.25
N GLN A 357 10.90 8.72 18.18
CA GLN A 357 12.13 9.49 18.07
C GLN A 357 12.07 10.42 16.84
N PRO A 358 11.40 11.57 16.92
CA PRO A 358 11.13 12.42 15.75
C PRO A 358 12.38 12.97 15.05
N ASN A 359 13.50 13.07 15.77
CA ASN A 359 14.78 13.55 15.22
C ASN A 359 15.65 12.44 14.62
N ARG A 360 15.20 11.18 14.69
CA ARG A 360 15.90 10.04 14.13
C ARG A 360 15.13 9.49 12.94
N PRO A 361 15.58 9.74 11.69
CA PRO A 361 14.91 9.21 10.51
C PRO A 361 14.86 7.69 10.53
N GLN A 362 13.70 7.14 10.14
CA GLN A 362 13.49 5.71 9.94
C GLN A 362 14.32 5.21 8.75
N ARG A 363 14.80 3.98 8.86
CA ARG A 363 15.56 3.24 7.83
C ARG A 363 14.81 1.99 7.39
N SER A 364 13.53 2.12 7.15
CA SER A 364 12.50 1.07 7.07
C SER A 364 12.57 0.20 5.83
N LEU A 365 13.21 0.68 4.74
CA LEU A 365 13.04 0.19 3.38
C LEU A 365 14.34 -0.40 2.79
N PRO A 366 14.28 -1.13 1.66
CA PRO A 366 15.43 -1.80 1.06
C PRO A 366 16.56 -0.87 0.60
N PHE A 367 16.24 0.38 0.23
CA PHE A 367 17.23 1.36 -0.22
C PHE A 367 17.30 2.55 0.74
N ASP A 368 18.51 3.08 0.92
CA ASP A 368 18.72 4.29 1.72
C ASP A 368 18.25 5.56 0.97
N ARG A 369 18.45 6.73 1.59
CA ARG A 369 18.02 8.02 1.01
C ARG A 369 18.82 8.42 -0.25
N ASP A 370 19.96 7.80 -0.48
CA ASP A 370 20.81 8.02 -1.65
C ASP A 370 20.72 6.86 -2.65
N TYR A 371 19.67 6.02 -2.53
CA TYR A 371 19.40 4.87 -3.40
C TYR A 371 20.45 3.77 -3.36
N ARG A 372 21.25 3.68 -2.26
CA ARG A 372 22.14 2.55 -2.03
C ARG A 372 21.36 1.38 -1.44
N PRO A 373 21.58 0.15 -1.93
CA PRO A 373 20.98 -1.04 -1.33
C PRO A 373 21.48 -1.22 0.09
N LYS A 374 20.57 -1.52 1.03
CA LYS A 374 20.86 -1.83 2.43
C LYS A 374 20.79 -3.33 2.70
N GLU A 375 21.13 -3.76 3.89
CA GLU A 375 21.02 -5.16 4.33
C GLU A 375 19.59 -5.72 4.12
N ALA A 376 18.55 -4.90 4.29
CA ALA A 376 17.17 -5.25 3.99
C ALA A 376 16.93 -5.67 2.52
N PHE A 377 17.62 -5.04 1.55
CA PHE A 377 17.57 -5.46 0.15
C PHE A 377 18.08 -6.90 -0.02
N PHE A 378 19.21 -7.20 0.58
CA PHE A 378 19.84 -8.52 0.48
C PHE A 378 19.01 -9.60 1.20
N ALA A 379 18.40 -9.26 2.34
CA ALA A 379 17.48 -10.12 3.06
C ALA A 379 16.26 -10.51 2.20
N ILE A 380 15.60 -9.54 1.58
CA ILE A 380 14.45 -9.79 0.70
C ILE A 380 14.88 -10.70 -0.47
N ARG A 381 15.99 -10.39 -1.12
CA ARG A 381 16.52 -11.18 -2.25
C ARG A 381 16.82 -12.61 -1.84
N ASP A 382 17.50 -12.80 -0.71
CA ASP A 382 17.83 -14.11 -0.15
C ASP A 382 16.57 -14.93 0.14
N ARG A 383 15.53 -14.30 0.70
CA ARG A 383 14.25 -14.98 0.97
C ARG A 383 13.52 -15.39 -0.30
N PHE A 384 13.66 -14.65 -1.41
CA PHE A 384 13.15 -15.10 -2.70
C PHE A 384 13.89 -16.33 -3.21
N ASP A 385 15.22 -16.32 -3.16
CA ASP A 385 16.07 -17.41 -3.63
C ASP A 385 15.90 -18.71 -2.83
N HIS A 386 15.56 -18.59 -1.53
CA HIS A 386 15.32 -19.73 -0.64
C HIS A 386 13.84 -20.09 -0.47
N ARG A 387 12.96 -19.54 -1.30
CA ARG A 387 11.56 -19.91 -1.29
C ARG A 387 11.41 -21.39 -1.67
N PRO A 388 10.63 -22.20 -0.89
CA PRO A 388 10.35 -23.58 -1.28
C PRO A 388 9.72 -23.63 -2.67
N VAL A 389 10.28 -24.45 -3.57
CA VAL A 389 9.69 -24.70 -4.89
C VAL A 389 8.49 -25.60 -4.68
N SER A 390 7.29 -25.13 -5.07
CA SER A 390 6.03 -25.88 -4.99
C SER A 390 5.90 -26.88 -6.13
#